data_652fb08a6be516a20e44869e80bff7a5
#
_entry.id   652fb08a6be516a20e44869e80bff7a5
#
_cell.length_a   1.000
_cell.length_b   1.000
_cell.length_c   1.000
_cell.angle_alpha   90.00
_cell.angle_beta   90.00
_cell.angle_gamma   90.00
#
_symmetry.space_group_name_H-M   'P 1'
#
loop_
_entity.id
_entity.type
_entity.pdbx_description
1 polymer ?
#
loop_
_entity_poly.entity_id
_entity_poly.type
_entity_poly.pdbx_seq_one_letter_code
_entity_poly.pdbx_strand_id
1 'polypeptide(L)'
;MNKELVLVVIVMITLGAAIIATTTTIQQQVDAVTSKRDFQGGTQTSIFENDVYVAWWTNKSGNDEVMYRLSSDAGKTFTDKVNLSNTPNSDSVDVEISADEGRVAVSWWERNQTLNEPVIRISNDNGKTFGPVLKLASDGPIG
;
A
#
# COMPACT_ATOMS: atom_id res chain seq x y z
N MET A 1 0.87 32.68 -36.68
CA MET A 1 0.91 31.48 -35.85
C MET A 1 0.17 30.37 -36.61
N ASN A 2 0.87 29.30 -36.98
CA ASN A 2 0.34 28.26 -37.86
C ASN A 2 -0.79 27.48 -37.18
N LYS A 3 -1.88 27.20 -37.91
CA LYS A 3 -3.04 26.44 -37.35
C LYS A 3 -2.62 25.05 -36.83
N GLU A 4 -1.61 24.44 -37.44
CA GLU A 4 -1.00 23.18 -37.01
C GLU A 4 -0.36 23.27 -35.60
N LEU A 5 0.31 24.40 -35.30
CA LEU A 5 0.95 24.60 -34.00
C LEU A 5 -0.07 24.80 -32.87
N VAL A 6 -1.19 25.46 -33.18
CA VAL A 6 -2.29 25.65 -32.21
C VAL A 6 -2.96 24.31 -31.90
N LEU A 7 -3.13 23.44 -32.88
CA LEU A 7 -3.75 22.12 -32.68
C LEU A 7 -2.87 21.21 -31.80
N VAL A 8 -1.56 21.19 -32.04
CA VAL A 8 -0.62 20.40 -31.23
C VAL A 8 -0.57 20.88 -29.78
N VAL A 9 -0.60 22.19 -29.55
CA VAL A 9 -0.61 22.75 -28.18
C VAL A 9 -1.92 22.42 -27.45
N ILE A 10 -3.06 22.48 -28.13
CA ILE A 10 -4.36 22.12 -27.56
C ILE A 10 -4.43 20.62 -27.21
N VAL A 11 -3.91 19.74 -28.07
CA VAL A 11 -3.87 18.29 -27.83
C VAL A 11 -2.96 17.97 -26.65
N MET A 12 -1.79 18.62 -26.52
CA MET A 12 -0.91 18.43 -25.37
C MET A 12 -1.52 18.91 -24.06
N ILE A 13 -2.24 20.04 -24.07
CA ILE A 13 -2.90 20.55 -22.86
C ILE A 13 -4.07 19.64 -22.45
N THR A 14 -4.82 19.10 -23.39
CA THR A 14 -5.92 18.18 -23.08
C THR A 14 -5.44 16.83 -22.59
N LEU A 15 -4.34 16.27 -23.13
CA LEU A 15 -3.72 15.05 -22.63
C LEU A 15 -3.17 15.24 -21.21
N GLY A 16 -2.47 16.34 -20.95
CA GLY A 16 -1.95 16.69 -19.63
C GLY A 16 -3.05 16.87 -18.59
N ALA A 17 -4.15 17.54 -18.95
CA ALA A 17 -5.30 17.71 -18.06
C ALA A 17 -6.03 16.38 -17.76
N ALA A 18 -6.10 15.47 -18.72
CA ALA A 18 -6.70 14.14 -18.53
C ALA A 18 -5.86 13.27 -17.55
N ILE A 19 -4.53 13.29 -17.67
CA ILE A 19 -3.64 12.55 -16.77
C ILE A 19 -3.72 13.12 -15.34
N ILE A 20 -3.71 14.44 -15.19
CA ILE A 20 -3.84 15.08 -13.87
C ILE A 20 -5.20 14.78 -13.25
N ALA A 21 -6.28 14.81 -14.03
CA ALA A 21 -7.62 14.51 -13.55
C ALA A 21 -7.76 13.05 -13.07
N THR A 22 -7.15 12.09 -13.78
CA THR A 22 -7.20 10.67 -13.38
C THR A 22 -6.41 10.39 -12.11
N THR A 23 -5.21 10.97 -11.97
CA THR A 23 -4.41 10.82 -10.74
C THR A 23 -5.08 11.47 -9.53
N THR A 24 -5.69 12.64 -9.69
CA THR A 24 -6.44 13.31 -8.62
C THR A 24 -7.65 12.48 -8.20
N THR A 25 -8.37 11.87 -9.14
CA THR A 25 -9.54 11.03 -8.83
C THR A 25 -9.14 9.76 -8.08
N ILE A 26 -8.05 9.11 -8.46
CA ILE A 26 -7.51 7.94 -7.76
C ILE A 26 -7.10 8.33 -6.34
N GLN A 27 -6.38 9.42 -6.16
CA GLN A 27 -5.97 9.89 -4.84
C GLN A 27 -7.17 10.20 -3.94
N GLN A 28 -8.21 10.88 -4.44
CA GLN A 28 -9.44 11.13 -3.68
C GLN A 28 -10.17 9.84 -3.28
N GLN A 29 -10.16 8.81 -4.12
CA GLN A 29 -10.75 7.51 -3.79
C GLN A 29 -9.94 6.77 -2.72
N VAL A 30 -8.61 6.82 -2.79
CA VAL A 30 -7.72 6.28 -1.75
C VAL A 30 -7.97 6.99 -0.43
N ASP A 31 -8.02 8.32 -0.43
CA ASP A 31 -8.27 9.12 0.78
C ASP A 31 -9.65 8.82 1.39
N ALA A 32 -10.66 8.57 0.56
CA ALA A 32 -11.99 8.19 1.04
C ALA A 32 -12.03 6.79 1.68
N VAL A 33 -11.20 5.85 1.17
CA VAL A 33 -11.05 4.52 1.77
C VAL A 33 -10.30 4.59 3.09
N THR A 34 -9.25 5.41 3.17
CA THR A 34 -8.42 5.57 4.38
C THR A 34 -9.11 6.41 5.46
N SER A 35 -10.04 7.29 5.10
CA SER A 35 -10.74 8.16 6.07
C SER A 35 -11.86 7.46 6.84
N LYS A 36 -12.29 6.26 6.45
CA LYS A 36 -13.25 5.48 7.24
C LYS A 36 -12.56 4.93 8.49
N ARG A 37 -13.13 5.24 9.65
CA ARG A 37 -12.68 4.99 11.05
C ARG A 37 -12.22 3.56 11.43
N ASP A 38 -11.89 2.71 10.45
CA ASP A 38 -11.37 1.37 10.67
C ASP A 38 -9.84 1.31 10.81
N PHE A 39 -9.16 2.44 10.62
CA PHE A 39 -7.71 2.54 10.65
C PHE A 39 -7.27 3.19 11.96
N GLN A 40 -6.80 2.41 12.91
CA GLN A 40 -6.28 2.91 14.20
C GLN A 40 -4.80 3.28 14.16
N GLY A 41 -4.07 2.78 13.15
CA GLY A 41 -2.68 3.10 12.92
C GLY A 41 -2.46 3.82 11.60
N GLY A 42 -1.22 4.15 11.30
CA GLY A 42 -0.84 4.76 10.03
C GLY A 42 -1.25 3.88 8.85
N THR A 43 -1.86 4.51 7.84
CA THR A 43 -2.23 3.83 6.58
C THR A 43 -1.22 4.19 5.52
N GLN A 44 -0.74 3.18 4.82
CA GLN A 44 0.19 3.32 3.71
C GLN A 44 -0.47 2.86 2.41
N THR A 45 -0.20 3.55 1.33
CA THR A 45 -0.72 3.19 0.00
C THR A 45 0.40 3.18 -1.01
N SER A 46 0.33 2.24 -1.95
CA SER A 46 1.17 2.21 -3.15
C SER A 46 0.29 1.99 -4.36
N ILE A 47 0.64 2.58 -5.49
CA ILE A 47 -0.12 2.48 -6.74
C ILE A 47 0.85 2.08 -7.84
N PHE A 48 0.48 1.05 -8.59
CA PHE A 48 1.17 0.66 -9.81
C PHE A 48 0.12 0.40 -10.89
N GLU A 49 0.17 1.18 -11.98
CA GLU A 49 -0.84 1.20 -13.05
C GLU A 49 -2.26 1.44 -12.50
N ASN A 50 -3.17 0.46 -12.63
CA ASN A 50 -4.53 0.51 -12.12
C ASN A 50 -4.71 -0.19 -10.75
N ASP A 51 -3.64 -0.80 -10.24
CA ASP A 51 -3.67 -1.50 -8.97
C ASP A 51 -3.37 -0.52 -7.82
N VAL A 52 -4.23 -0.52 -6.80
CA VAL A 52 -4.09 0.29 -5.58
C VAL A 52 -3.95 -0.66 -4.40
N TYR A 53 -2.83 -0.58 -3.72
CA TYR A 53 -2.48 -1.40 -2.57
C TYR A 53 -2.58 -0.58 -1.30
N VAL A 54 -3.28 -1.08 -0.28
CA VAL A 54 -3.49 -0.38 0.98
C VAL A 54 -3.08 -1.28 2.14
N ALA A 55 -2.18 -0.82 3.00
CA ALA A 55 -1.80 -1.49 4.23
C ALA A 55 -1.95 -0.55 5.43
N TRP A 56 -2.40 -1.08 6.57
CA TRP A 56 -2.54 -0.36 7.83
C TRP A 56 -2.42 -1.32 9.01
N TRP A 57 -2.26 -0.82 10.23
CA TRP A 57 -2.36 -1.65 11.42
C TRP A 57 -3.55 -1.24 12.28
N THR A 58 -4.06 -2.17 13.06
CA THR A 58 -5.25 -2.01 13.91
C THR A 58 -5.25 -3.01 15.07
N ASN A 59 -5.71 -2.58 16.24
CA ASN A 59 -5.83 -3.43 17.43
C ASN A 59 -7.22 -4.07 17.60
N LYS A 60 -8.05 -4.10 16.57
CA LYS A 60 -9.43 -4.64 16.65
C LYS A 60 -9.49 -6.12 17.00
N SER A 61 -8.40 -6.85 16.82
CA SER A 61 -8.26 -8.28 17.17
C SER A 61 -7.73 -8.53 18.58
N GLY A 62 -7.37 -7.46 19.34
CA GLY A 62 -6.86 -7.55 20.70
C GLY A 62 -5.40 -7.13 20.86
N ASN A 63 -4.62 -7.19 19.78
CA ASN A 63 -3.28 -6.64 19.61
C ASN A 63 -3.20 -5.93 18.25
N ASP A 64 -2.16 -5.14 18.02
CA ASP A 64 -1.96 -4.48 16.73
C ASP A 64 -1.56 -5.49 15.65
N GLU A 65 -2.33 -5.52 14.57
CA GLU A 65 -2.14 -6.41 13.42
C GLU A 65 -2.09 -5.61 12.12
N VAL A 66 -1.22 -6.04 11.20
CA VAL A 66 -1.12 -5.46 9.85
C VAL A 66 -2.15 -6.06 8.92
N MET A 67 -3.01 -5.20 8.41
CA MET A 67 -4.06 -5.52 7.46
C MET A 67 -3.71 -5.00 6.06
N TYR A 68 -4.27 -5.63 5.05
CA TYR A 68 -4.03 -5.32 3.64
C TYR A 68 -5.29 -5.45 2.81
N ARG A 69 -5.39 -4.66 1.74
CA ARG A 69 -6.40 -4.74 0.66
C ARG A 69 -5.78 -4.36 -0.67
N LEU A 70 -6.36 -4.90 -1.74
CA LEU A 70 -6.03 -4.60 -3.13
C LEU A 70 -7.27 -4.09 -3.87
N SER A 71 -7.08 -3.10 -4.72
CA SER A 71 -7.99 -2.75 -5.81
C SER A 71 -7.30 -2.96 -7.14
N SER A 72 -7.96 -3.59 -8.11
CA SER A 72 -7.45 -3.76 -9.48
C SER A 72 -8.26 -2.95 -10.51
N ASP A 73 -9.02 -1.95 -10.05
CA ASP A 73 -9.91 -1.12 -10.86
C ASP A 73 -9.74 0.39 -10.57
N ALA A 74 -8.50 0.78 -10.30
CA ALA A 74 -8.13 2.16 -9.98
C ALA A 74 -8.84 2.70 -8.71
N GLY A 75 -9.03 1.86 -7.69
CA GLY A 75 -9.60 2.23 -6.41
C GLY A 75 -11.13 2.25 -6.35
N LYS A 76 -11.84 1.78 -7.39
CA LYS A 76 -13.32 1.76 -7.39
C LYS A 76 -13.87 0.70 -6.45
N THR A 77 -13.26 -0.48 -6.43
CA THR A 77 -13.59 -1.56 -5.50
C THR A 77 -12.33 -2.13 -4.85
N PHE A 78 -12.48 -2.72 -3.67
CA PHE A 78 -11.38 -3.35 -2.94
C PHE A 78 -11.74 -4.77 -2.54
N THR A 79 -10.74 -5.65 -2.54
CA THR A 79 -10.85 -7.01 -2.00
C THR A 79 -11.25 -7.00 -0.52
N ASP A 80 -11.64 -8.15 0.01
CA ASP A 80 -11.71 -8.34 1.45
C ASP A 80 -10.34 -8.09 2.10
N LYS A 81 -10.37 -7.63 3.36
CA LYS A 81 -9.14 -7.38 4.11
C LYS A 81 -8.46 -8.70 4.50
N VAL A 82 -7.15 -8.72 4.35
CA VAL A 82 -6.28 -9.83 4.74
C VAL A 82 -5.42 -9.39 5.93
N ASN A 83 -5.32 -10.21 6.97
CA ASN A 83 -4.34 -10.02 8.04
C ASN A 83 -2.98 -10.56 7.56
N LEU A 84 -1.99 -9.70 7.40
CA LEU A 84 -0.66 -10.08 6.93
C LEU A 84 0.26 -10.52 8.07
N SER A 85 0.15 -9.96 9.25
CA SER A 85 0.99 -10.31 10.39
C SER A 85 0.53 -11.59 11.06
N ASN A 86 -0.72 -11.62 11.53
CA ASN A 86 -1.33 -12.76 12.24
C ASN A 86 -0.46 -13.24 13.42
N THR A 87 -0.04 -12.31 14.28
CA THR A 87 0.89 -12.54 15.38
C THR A 87 0.24 -12.24 16.74
N PRO A 88 -0.48 -13.18 17.35
CA PRO A 88 -1.30 -12.94 18.56
C PRO A 88 -0.52 -12.53 19.81
N ASN A 89 0.80 -12.67 19.81
CA ASN A 89 1.67 -12.41 20.97
C ASN A 89 2.62 -11.21 20.76
N SER A 90 2.44 -10.45 19.69
CA SER A 90 3.21 -9.23 19.39
C SER A 90 2.31 -8.19 18.76
N ASP A 91 2.69 -6.93 18.88
CA ASP A 91 2.08 -5.81 18.18
C ASP A 91 2.82 -5.60 16.85
N SER A 92 2.07 -5.63 15.75
CA SER A 92 2.56 -5.39 14.40
C SER A 92 2.21 -3.96 13.99
N VAL A 93 3.21 -3.08 13.98
CA VAL A 93 3.03 -1.63 13.84
C VAL A 93 3.96 -1.02 12.79
N ASP A 94 3.77 0.27 12.50
CA ASP A 94 4.64 1.06 11.61
C ASP A 94 4.79 0.41 10.22
N VAL A 95 3.65 0.09 9.61
CA VAL A 95 3.61 -0.56 8.30
C VAL A 95 4.06 0.38 7.18
N GLU A 96 4.82 -0.18 6.24
CA GLU A 96 5.19 0.45 4.97
C GLU A 96 4.83 -0.49 3.81
N ILE A 97 4.54 0.08 2.63
CA ILE A 97 4.21 -0.67 1.43
C ILE A 97 4.85 -0.05 0.19
N SER A 98 5.37 -0.90 -0.69
CA SER A 98 5.88 -0.52 -2.00
C SER A 98 5.42 -1.54 -3.04
N ALA A 99 5.08 -1.06 -4.23
CA ALA A 99 4.70 -1.91 -5.35
C ALA A 99 5.41 -1.46 -6.63
N ASP A 100 5.89 -2.44 -7.40
CA ASP A 100 6.55 -2.25 -8.69
C ASP A 100 6.48 -3.54 -9.51
N GLU A 101 6.15 -3.43 -10.80
CA GLU A 101 6.16 -4.51 -11.80
C GLU A 101 5.59 -5.85 -11.31
N GLY A 102 4.41 -5.82 -10.67
CA GLY A 102 3.74 -7.03 -10.18
C GLY A 102 4.25 -7.56 -8.85
N ARG A 103 5.27 -6.94 -8.26
CA ARG A 103 5.75 -7.23 -6.92
C ARG A 103 5.19 -6.23 -5.92
N VAL A 104 4.79 -6.73 -4.74
CA VAL A 104 4.36 -5.88 -3.62
C VAL A 104 5.12 -6.30 -2.38
N ALA A 105 5.78 -5.35 -1.74
CA ALA A 105 6.48 -5.54 -0.49
C ALA A 105 5.76 -4.80 0.62
N VAL A 106 5.44 -5.49 1.72
CA VAL A 106 4.87 -4.90 2.92
C VAL A 106 5.77 -5.21 4.10
N SER A 107 6.29 -4.19 4.76
CA SER A 107 7.16 -4.30 5.93
C SER A 107 6.51 -3.64 7.15
N TRP A 108 6.86 -4.13 8.34
CA TRP A 108 6.39 -3.59 9.62
C TRP A 108 7.33 -3.98 10.75
N TRP A 109 7.07 -3.47 11.95
CA TRP A 109 7.77 -3.87 13.16
C TRP A 109 6.92 -4.84 13.98
N GLU A 110 7.52 -5.98 14.35
CA GLU A 110 6.98 -6.88 15.37
C GLU A 110 7.53 -6.49 16.74
N ARG A 111 6.64 -6.16 17.68
CA ARG A 111 7.00 -5.65 19.01
C ARG A 111 6.30 -6.40 20.13
N ASN A 112 7.07 -6.83 21.12
CA ASN A 112 6.58 -7.29 22.42
C ASN A 112 7.62 -6.98 23.50
N GLN A 113 7.48 -7.55 24.72
CA GLN A 113 8.40 -7.28 25.82
C GLN A 113 9.86 -7.66 25.55
N THR A 114 10.11 -8.60 24.63
CA THR A 114 11.45 -9.16 24.32
C THR A 114 11.84 -9.01 22.86
N LEU A 115 10.91 -8.63 22.00
CA LEU A 115 11.08 -8.55 20.56
C LEU A 115 10.84 -7.13 20.07
N ASN A 116 11.71 -6.65 19.19
CA ASN A 116 11.53 -5.42 18.42
C ASN A 116 12.31 -5.59 17.10
N GLU A 117 11.70 -6.22 16.11
CA GLU A 117 12.37 -6.56 14.87
C GLU A 117 11.57 -6.16 13.63
N PRO A 118 12.24 -5.65 12.58
CA PRO A 118 11.60 -5.36 11.30
C PRO A 118 11.42 -6.64 10.51
N VAL A 119 10.23 -6.81 9.94
CA VAL A 119 9.87 -7.96 9.12
C VAL A 119 9.23 -7.51 7.81
N ILE A 120 9.18 -8.42 6.83
CA ILE A 120 8.60 -8.16 5.52
C ILE A 120 7.87 -9.39 4.99
N ARG A 121 6.82 -9.15 4.21
CA ARG A 121 6.23 -10.13 3.29
C ARG A 121 6.27 -9.59 1.87
N ILE A 122 6.48 -10.47 0.92
CA ILE A 122 6.58 -10.14 -0.51
C ILE A 122 5.51 -10.93 -1.27
N SER A 123 4.81 -10.24 -2.14
CA SER A 123 3.96 -10.79 -3.19
C SER A 123 4.70 -10.70 -4.53
N ASN A 124 4.56 -11.72 -5.38
CA ASN A 124 5.05 -11.74 -6.76
C ASN A 124 3.91 -11.91 -7.78
N ASP A 125 2.67 -11.67 -7.37
CA ASP A 125 1.45 -11.89 -8.16
C ASP A 125 0.47 -10.71 -8.08
N ASN A 126 1.01 -9.48 -8.12
CA ASN A 126 0.25 -8.23 -8.00
C ASN A 126 -0.53 -8.14 -6.66
N GLY A 127 0.05 -8.57 -5.55
CA GLY A 127 -0.57 -8.45 -4.23
C GLY A 127 -1.71 -9.44 -3.97
N LYS A 128 -1.93 -10.45 -4.81
CA LYS A 128 -3.00 -11.43 -4.62
C LYS A 128 -2.68 -12.42 -3.51
N THR A 129 -1.41 -12.85 -3.44
CA THR A 129 -0.92 -13.70 -2.34
C THR A 129 0.43 -13.19 -1.83
N PHE A 130 0.74 -13.50 -0.57
CA PHE A 130 2.00 -13.13 0.06
C PHE A 130 2.77 -14.36 0.55
N GLY A 131 4.08 -14.36 0.34
CA GLY A 131 5.00 -15.34 0.88
C GLY A 131 5.06 -15.33 2.42
N PRO A 132 5.93 -16.14 3.02
CA PRO A 132 6.13 -16.17 4.47
C PRO A 132 6.67 -14.82 5.00
N VAL A 133 6.54 -14.60 6.31
CA VAL A 133 7.21 -13.49 7.00
C VAL A 133 8.73 -13.74 6.99
N LEU A 134 9.49 -12.75 6.55
CA LEU A 134 10.95 -12.75 6.55
C LEU A 134 11.46 -11.69 7.53
N LYS A 135 12.43 -12.04 8.35
CA LYS A 135 13.10 -11.11 9.26
C LYS A 135 14.15 -10.30 8.49
N LEU A 136 14.15 -8.97 8.66
CA LEU A 136 15.06 -8.07 7.98
C LEU A 136 16.33 -7.78 8.79
N ALA A 137 16.26 -7.95 10.10
CA ALA A 137 17.42 -7.84 11.00
C ALA A 137 17.57 -9.15 11.79
N SER A 138 18.79 -9.57 12.02
CA SER A 138 19.13 -10.64 12.96
C SER A 138 19.94 -10.04 14.11
N ASP A 139 19.79 -10.60 15.31
CA ASP A 139 20.55 -10.21 16.50
C ASP A 139 22.05 -10.58 16.42
N GLY A 140 22.59 -10.75 15.21
CA GLY A 140 24.00 -11.00 14.98
C GLY A 140 24.88 -9.76 15.27
N PRO A 141 26.15 -9.93 15.64
CA PRO A 141 27.07 -8.81 15.83
C PRO A 141 27.19 -8.03 14.51
N ILE A 142 27.18 -6.71 14.63
CA ILE A 142 27.49 -5.82 13.51
C ILE A 142 28.97 -6.01 13.16
N GLY A 143 29.22 -6.58 12.00
CA GLY A 143 30.60 -6.81 11.49
C GLY A 143 31.29 -5.53 11.02
#